data_5f4e881d2e2bf62e85ac23ed498df6c0
#
_entry.id   5f4e881d2e2bf62e85ac23ed498df6c0
#
_cell.length_a   1.000
_cell.length_b   1.000
_cell.length_c   1.000
_cell.angle_alpha   90.00
_cell.angle_beta   90.00
_cell.angle_gamma   90.00
#
_symmetry.space_group_name_H-M   'P 1'
#
loop_
_entity.id
_entity.type
_entity.pdbx_description
1 polymer ?
#
loop_
_entity_poly.entity_id
_entity_poly.type
_entity_poly.pdbx_seq_one_letter_code
_entity_poly.pdbx_strand_id
1 'polypeptide(L)'
;MKSGSIPVLTISGATIPEAYERAIREVWERGASIRTEYDRPGDPPSRDATVVITVEDPFAQPRFHRSFADGLGGLSEYVMEVVHGAHDYWIKPRAEVLKGVASTDTRWTYTYHERLFAYRTEDEVVNQIDHLVAKLASTGHSRRAQAITWNPKLDPPTDDPPCLQRIWGRLLEAEDGGLTFNMNTHWRSRDLFKAWFENVIALTTLMRKIAAAISERVARPVAVGRYVDISDSLHIYGSYFRELEGDPERGIKSFFEKLASRSFEDRTWSSEFVRPHFIDDGVGKGLRPMLAREKDMPAGVRAAIARELEAMEREGYPV
;
A
#
# COMPACT_ATOMS: atom_id res chain seq x y z
N MET A 1 0.18 -27.16 16.08
CA MET A 1 -0.53 -27.04 14.80
C MET A 1 -0.44 -28.38 14.06
N LYS A 2 -1.47 -28.76 13.28
CA LYS A 2 -1.35 -29.91 12.36
C LYS A 2 -0.23 -29.66 11.36
N SER A 3 0.56 -30.68 11.03
CA SER A 3 1.52 -30.59 9.92
C SER A 3 0.81 -30.19 8.62
N GLY A 4 1.36 -29.24 7.88
CA GLY A 4 0.77 -28.71 6.65
C GLY A 4 -0.29 -27.62 6.82
N SER A 5 -0.52 -27.13 8.05
CA SER A 5 -1.41 -25.98 8.29
C SER A 5 -0.62 -24.67 8.26
N ILE A 6 -1.19 -23.65 7.61
CA ILE A 6 -0.67 -22.28 7.65
C ILE A 6 -1.08 -21.63 8.98
N PRO A 7 -0.16 -21.02 9.74
CA PRO A 7 -0.50 -20.34 10.99
C PRO A 7 -1.33 -19.08 10.72
N VAL A 8 -2.24 -18.78 11.68
CA VAL A 8 -3.00 -17.52 11.69
C VAL A 8 -2.50 -16.67 12.85
N LEU A 9 -2.07 -15.45 12.57
CA LEU A 9 -1.51 -14.52 13.54
C LEU A 9 -2.36 -13.26 13.62
N THR A 10 -2.48 -12.73 14.83
CA THR A 10 -3.12 -11.41 15.07
C THR A 10 -2.11 -10.50 15.73
N ILE A 11 -1.89 -9.33 15.16
CA ILE A 11 -0.87 -8.38 15.54
C ILE A 11 -1.52 -7.00 15.68
N SER A 12 -1.08 -6.21 16.66
CA SER A 12 -1.44 -4.80 16.76
C SER A 12 -0.22 -3.95 17.02
N GLY A 13 -0.26 -2.70 16.57
CA GLY A 13 0.70 -1.66 16.90
C GLY A 13 0.01 -0.31 17.01
N ALA A 14 0.47 0.52 17.94
CA ALA A 14 -0.06 1.87 18.06
C ALA A 14 0.29 2.71 16.82
N THR A 15 1.47 2.48 16.24
CA THR A 15 1.98 3.14 15.04
C THR A 15 2.30 2.14 13.92
N ILE A 16 2.50 2.64 12.69
CA ILE A 16 2.92 1.80 11.56
C ILE A 16 4.27 1.11 11.83
N PRO A 17 5.34 1.80 12.29
CA PRO A 17 6.61 1.16 12.62
C PRO A 17 6.52 0.06 13.68
N GLU A 18 5.73 0.26 14.74
CA GLU A 18 5.52 -0.79 15.74
C GLU A 18 4.84 -2.04 15.16
N ALA A 19 3.79 -1.83 14.37
CA ALA A 19 3.09 -2.93 13.70
C ALA A 19 4.03 -3.69 12.75
N TYR A 20 4.89 -2.97 12.02
CA TYR A 20 5.88 -3.53 11.11
C TYR A 20 6.92 -4.40 11.83
N GLU A 21 7.54 -3.87 12.90
CA GLU A 21 8.53 -4.62 13.69
C GLU A 21 7.93 -5.88 14.32
N ARG A 22 6.72 -5.77 14.89
CA ARG A 22 6.00 -6.91 15.47
C ARG A 22 5.62 -7.95 14.41
N ALA A 23 5.15 -7.50 13.24
CA ALA A 23 4.79 -8.40 12.16
C ALA A 23 5.99 -9.20 11.64
N ILE A 24 7.14 -8.54 11.41
CA ILE A 24 8.37 -9.22 11.00
C ILE A 24 8.79 -10.26 12.04
N ARG A 25 8.79 -9.92 13.32
CA ARG A 25 9.15 -10.85 14.40
C ARG A 25 8.20 -12.05 14.46
N GLU A 26 6.90 -11.81 14.50
CA GLU A 26 5.90 -12.88 14.63
C GLU A 26 5.89 -13.83 13.41
N VAL A 27 5.99 -13.29 12.18
CA VAL A 27 6.07 -14.13 10.99
C VAL A 27 7.40 -14.88 10.92
N TRP A 28 8.51 -14.25 11.31
CA TRP A 28 9.81 -14.91 11.40
C TRP A 28 9.82 -16.10 12.35
N GLU A 29 9.28 -15.92 13.57
CA GLU A 29 9.33 -16.91 14.62
C GLU A 29 8.27 -18.00 14.46
N ARG A 30 7.08 -17.64 13.98
CA ARG A 30 5.88 -18.50 14.01
C ARG A 30 5.34 -18.87 12.63
N GLY A 31 5.84 -18.22 11.57
CA GLY A 31 5.46 -18.52 10.19
C GLY A 31 5.83 -19.93 9.77
N ALA A 32 5.01 -20.54 8.92
CA ALA A 32 5.32 -21.81 8.30
C ALA A 32 6.53 -21.67 7.36
N SER A 33 7.37 -22.70 7.32
CA SER A 33 8.45 -22.78 6.35
C SER A 33 7.90 -23.34 5.04
N ILE A 34 7.88 -22.55 3.98
CA ILE A 34 7.30 -22.92 2.69
C ILE A 34 8.26 -22.64 1.53
N ARG A 35 8.07 -23.34 0.42
CA ARG A 35 8.65 -22.97 -0.87
C ARG A 35 7.67 -22.08 -1.64
N THR A 36 8.23 -21.15 -2.40
CA THR A 36 7.47 -20.27 -3.32
C THR A 36 7.91 -20.52 -4.75
N GLU A 37 7.09 -20.13 -5.71
CA GLU A 37 7.43 -20.17 -7.14
C GLU A 37 8.51 -19.15 -7.54
N TYR A 38 8.87 -18.23 -6.64
CA TYR A 38 9.93 -17.23 -6.83
C TYR A 38 11.27 -17.63 -6.21
N ASP A 39 11.35 -18.78 -5.54
CA ASP A 39 12.59 -19.25 -4.91
C ASP A 39 13.64 -19.58 -5.98
N ARG A 40 14.86 -19.12 -5.77
CA ARG A 40 16.02 -19.49 -6.59
C ARG A 40 16.64 -20.78 -6.08
N PRO A 41 17.38 -21.53 -6.92
CA PRO A 41 18.15 -22.68 -6.46
C PRO A 41 19.09 -22.28 -5.31
N GLY A 42 18.95 -22.97 -4.18
CA GLY A 42 19.76 -22.72 -2.98
C GLY A 42 19.22 -21.66 -2.01
N ASP A 43 18.10 -21.01 -2.31
CA ASP A 43 17.45 -20.16 -1.33
C ASP A 43 16.86 -21.01 -0.19
N PRO A 44 16.93 -20.57 1.09
CA PRO A 44 16.20 -21.20 2.16
C PRO A 44 14.70 -21.03 1.94
N PRO A 45 13.85 -21.91 2.54
CA PRO A 45 12.40 -21.74 2.48
C PRO A 45 11.95 -20.43 3.11
N SER A 46 10.97 -19.77 2.50
CA SER A 46 10.33 -18.57 3.00
C SER A 46 9.57 -18.82 4.30
N ARG A 47 9.26 -17.76 5.06
CA ARG A 47 8.33 -17.79 6.20
C ARG A 47 7.00 -17.21 5.76
N ASP A 48 5.89 -17.87 6.10
CA ASP A 48 4.55 -17.47 5.68
C ASP A 48 3.49 -17.70 6.75
N ALA A 49 2.54 -16.79 6.84
CA ALA A 49 1.38 -16.87 7.73
C ALA A 49 0.18 -16.11 7.15
N THR A 50 -1.04 -16.54 7.50
CA THR A 50 -2.22 -15.67 7.40
C THR A 50 -2.20 -14.70 8.56
N VAL A 51 -2.29 -13.40 8.31
CA VAL A 51 -2.10 -12.38 9.35
C VAL A 51 -3.18 -11.31 9.29
N VAL A 52 -3.65 -10.91 10.47
CA VAL A 52 -4.45 -9.70 10.67
C VAL A 52 -3.63 -8.70 11.47
N ILE A 53 -3.32 -7.55 10.89
CA ILE A 53 -2.57 -6.48 11.55
C ILE A 53 -3.47 -5.28 11.78
N THR A 54 -3.55 -4.81 13.03
CA THR A 54 -4.21 -3.55 13.38
C THR A 54 -3.16 -2.47 13.64
N VAL A 55 -3.26 -1.35 12.92
CA VAL A 55 -2.58 -0.10 13.24
C VAL A 55 -3.61 0.81 13.89
N GLU A 56 -3.44 1.09 15.17
CA GLU A 56 -4.44 1.82 15.97
C GLU A 56 -4.58 3.27 15.53
N ASP A 57 -3.46 3.96 15.35
CA ASP A 57 -3.41 5.30 14.75
C ASP A 57 -2.33 5.34 13.65
N PRO A 58 -2.72 5.25 12.37
CA PRO A 58 -1.78 5.24 11.26
C PRO A 58 -1.08 6.58 11.03
N PHE A 59 -1.47 7.64 11.74
CA PHE A 59 -0.84 8.97 11.68
C PHE A 59 -0.10 9.36 12.98
N ALA A 60 -0.14 8.50 14.00
CA ALA A 60 0.69 8.68 15.19
C ALA A 60 2.18 8.67 14.84
N GLN A 61 2.93 9.47 15.61
CA GLN A 61 4.38 9.61 15.41
C GLN A 61 5.16 8.70 16.38
N PRO A 62 6.33 8.21 15.95
CA PRO A 62 6.91 8.30 14.61
C PRO A 62 6.14 7.43 13.59
N ARG A 63 6.01 7.93 12.35
CA ARG A 63 5.23 7.24 11.31
C ARG A 63 6.07 6.38 10.37
N PHE A 64 7.36 6.65 10.26
CA PHE A 64 8.24 6.01 9.29
C PHE A 64 9.31 5.16 9.96
N HIS A 65 9.49 3.93 9.48
CA HIS A 65 10.58 3.05 9.87
C HIS A 65 11.76 3.25 8.91
N ARG A 66 13.02 3.20 9.42
CA ARG A 66 14.21 3.42 8.59
C ARG A 66 14.62 2.22 7.74
N SER A 67 14.17 1.02 8.08
CA SER A 67 14.58 -0.23 7.41
C SER A 67 13.52 -0.75 6.42
N PHE A 68 12.89 0.12 5.63
CA PHE A 68 12.11 -0.31 4.47
C PHE A 68 12.96 -0.28 3.19
N ALA A 69 12.51 -1.00 2.14
CA ALA A 69 13.39 -1.40 1.05
C ALA A 69 13.83 -0.26 0.12
N ASP A 70 12.90 0.59 -0.35
CA ASP A 70 13.17 1.47 -1.50
C ASP A 70 13.64 2.88 -1.11
N GLY A 71 13.70 3.17 0.19
CA GLY A 71 14.06 4.50 0.67
C GLY A 71 12.96 5.55 0.42
N LEU A 72 13.19 6.79 0.90
CA LEU A 72 12.17 7.84 0.88
C LEU A 72 11.75 8.27 -0.53
N GLY A 73 12.66 8.23 -1.50
CA GLY A 73 12.36 8.58 -2.89
C GLY A 73 11.40 7.58 -3.53
N GLY A 74 11.70 6.28 -3.44
CA GLY A 74 10.84 5.21 -3.97
C GLY A 74 9.48 5.17 -3.27
N LEU A 75 9.47 5.32 -1.93
CA LEU A 75 8.23 5.42 -1.16
C LEU A 75 7.36 6.60 -1.62
N SER A 76 7.95 7.77 -1.87
CA SER A 76 7.24 8.93 -2.37
C SER A 76 6.61 8.67 -3.75
N GLU A 77 7.37 8.08 -4.67
CA GLU A 77 6.89 7.71 -6.00
C GLU A 77 5.74 6.70 -5.92
N TYR A 78 5.85 5.70 -5.05
CA TYR A 78 4.80 4.72 -4.83
C TYR A 78 3.51 5.33 -4.24
N VAL A 79 3.63 6.27 -3.30
CA VAL A 79 2.47 7.03 -2.80
C VAL A 79 1.79 7.81 -3.93
N MET A 80 2.57 8.45 -4.82
CA MET A 80 2.01 9.16 -5.98
C MET A 80 1.32 8.21 -6.95
N GLU A 81 1.86 7.00 -7.14
CA GLU A 81 1.22 5.97 -7.96
C GLU A 81 -0.14 5.56 -7.39
N VAL A 82 -0.18 5.15 -6.13
CA VAL A 82 -1.40 4.58 -5.52
C VAL A 82 -2.47 5.63 -5.26
N VAL A 83 -2.09 6.85 -4.85
CA VAL A 83 -3.03 7.89 -4.42
C VAL A 83 -3.42 8.83 -5.55
N HIS A 84 -2.54 9.03 -6.53
CA HIS A 84 -2.70 10.06 -7.57
C HIS A 84 -2.61 9.53 -9.00
N GLY A 85 -2.35 8.23 -9.19
CA GLY A 85 -2.34 7.58 -10.51
C GLY A 85 -1.16 8.00 -11.39
N ALA A 86 -0.02 8.32 -10.78
CA ALA A 86 1.15 8.83 -11.51
C ALA A 86 1.61 7.90 -12.64
N HIS A 87 1.36 6.60 -12.54
CA HIS A 87 1.75 5.60 -13.54
C HIS A 87 0.60 4.98 -14.32
N ASP A 88 -0.63 5.47 -14.18
CA ASP A 88 -1.79 4.91 -14.90
C ASP A 88 -1.63 4.94 -16.44
N TYR A 89 -0.85 5.87 -16.97
CA TYR A 89 -0.54 5.94 -18.40
C TYR A 89 0.32 4.77 -18.89
N TRP A 90 1.02 4.06 -17.99
CA TRP A 90 1.91 2.94 -18.30
C TRP A 90 1.23 1.57 -18.18
N ILE A 91 -0.09 1.53 -18.33
CA ILE A 91 -0.87 0.30 -18.31
C ILE A 91 -1.11 -0.15 -19.76
N LYS A 92 -0.84 -1.43 -20.03
CA LYS A 92 -1.09 -2.01 -21.35
C LYS A 92 -2.59 -2.09 -21.70
N PRO A 93 -2.96 -2.02 -22.98
CA PRO A 93 -4.34 -2.18 -23.40
C PRO A 93 -4.95 -3.51 -22.91
N ARG A 94 -6.26 -3.53 -22.67
CA ARG A 94 -6.99 -4.73 -22.23
C ARG A 94 -6.73 -5.95 -23.11
N ALA A 95 -6.66 -5.77 -24.43
CA ALA A 95 -6.36 -6.86 -25.36
C ALA A 95 -4.99 -7.50 -25.14
N GLU A 96 -3.99 -6.71 -24.70
CA GLU A 96 -2.67 -7.22 -24.35
C GLU A 96 -2.66 -7.88 -22.98
N VAL A 97 -3.42 -7.36 -22.00
CA VAL A 97 -3.59 -8.02 -20.70
C VAL A 97 -4.20 -9.41 -20.86
N LEU A 98 -5.20 -9.57 -21.71
CA LEU A 98 -5.85 -10.86 -21.99
C LEU A 98 -4.94 -11.91 -22.63
N LYS A 99 -3.80 -11.50 -23.21
CA LYS A 99 -2.79 -12.43 -23.71
C LYS A 99 -1.93 -13.04 -22.59
N GLY A 100 -1.97 -12.45 -21.38
CA GLY A 100 -1.19 -12.90 -20.24
C GLY A 100 0.31 -12.96 -20.57
N VAL A 101 0.94 -14.07 -20.22
CA VAL A 101 2.39 -14.31 -20.46
C VAL A 101 2.79 -14.30 -21.92
N ALA A 102 1.85 -14.49 -22.84
CA ALA A 102 2.12 -14.44 -24.30
C ALA A 102 2.20 -13.00 -24.84
N SER A 103 1.91 -11.99 -24.04
CA SER A 103 2.01 -10.58 -24.45
C SER A 103 3.47 -10.17 -24.60
N THR A 104 3.78 -9.46 -25.69
CA THR A 104 5.09 -8.81 -25.91
C THR A 104 5.14 -7.39 -25.38
N ASP A 105 4.02 -6.83 -24.92
CA ASP A 105 3.92 -5.50 -24.32
C ASP A 105 4.50 -5.54 -22.90
N THR A 106 5.53 -4.76 -22.64
CA THR A 106 6.24 -4.71 -21.36
C THR A 106 5.65 -3.73 -20.34
N ARG A 107 4.60 -2.98 -20.74
CA ARG A 107 3.89 -2.12 -19.80
C ARG A 107 3.19 -2.96 -18.73
N TRP A 108 2.81 -2.30 -17.63
CA TRP A 108 2.12 -2.95 -16.53
C TRP A 108 0.73 -3.48 -16.92
N THR A 109 0.24 -4.49 -16.22
CA THR A 109 -1.10 -5.01 -16.40
C THR A 109 -2.16 -4.18 -15.68
N TYR A 110 -1.79 -3.53 -14.58
CA TYR A 110 -2.63 -2.66 -13.75
C TYR A 110 -1.77 -1.72 -12.90
N THR A 111 -2.43 -0.72 -12.28
CA THR A 111 -2.02 -0.05 -11.04
C THR A 111 -3.14 -0.19 -10.01
N TYR A 112 -2.85 -0.05 -8.72
CA TYR A 112 -3.91 -0.02 -7.72
C TYR A 112 -4.80 1.21 -7.89
N HIS A 113 -4.23 2.34 -8.30
CA HIS A 113 -5.01 3.54 -8.58
C HIS A 113 -6.03 3.30 -9.71
N GLU A 114 -5.61 2.77 -10.85
CA GLU A 114 -6.52 2.46 -11.96
C GLU A 114 -7.65 1.53 -11.50
N ARG A 115 -7.31 0.47 -10.75
CA ARG A 115 -8.32 -0.46 -10.23
C ARG A 115 -9.31 0.19 -9.27
N LEU A 116 -8.89 1.16 -8.47
CA LEU A 116 -9.74 1.80 -7.48
C LEU A 116 -10.54 2.99 -8.06
N PHE A 117 -9.94 3.78 -8.94
CA PHE A 117 -10.51 5.03 -9.44
C PHE A 117 -11.05 4.94 -10.87
N ALA A 118 -10.64 3.93 -11.64
CA ALA A 118 -11.03 3.74 -13.04
C ALA A 118 -11.19 2.24 -13.38
N TYR A 119 -11.87 1.49 -12.50
CA TYR A 119 -12.07 0.04 -12.67
C TYR A 119 -12.83 -0.26 -13.97
N ARG A 120 -12.21 -1.05 -14.83
CA ARG A 120 -12.76 -1.37 -16.15
C ARG A 120 -13.61 -2.64 -16.09
N THR A 121 -14.91 -2.47 -16.24
CA THR A 121 -15.84 -3.58 -16.53
C THR A 121 -15.86 -3.87 -18.05
N GLU A 122 -16.79 -4.68 -18.51
CA GLU A 122 -16.97 -4.90 -19.95
C GLU A 122 -17.56 -3.67 -20.66
N ASP A 123 -18.46 -2.95 -19.97
CA ASP A 123 -19.30 -1.93 -20.56
C ASP A 123 -18.91 -0.50 -20.12
N GLU A 124 -18.27 -0.35 -18.96
CA GLU A 124 -18.02 0.96 -18.37
C GLU A 124 -16.71 1.02 -17.57
N VAL A 125 -16.33 2.26 -17.22
CA VAL A 125 -15.26 2.57 -16.27
C VAL A 125 -15.86 3.10 -14.99
N VAL A 126 -15.57 2.48 -13.84
CA VAL A 126 -16.19 2.78 -12.56
C VAL A 126 -15.17 3.39 -11.60
N ASN A 127 -15.47 4.58 -11.07
CA ASN A 127 -14.74 5.14 -9.93
C ASN A 127 -15.32 4.56 -8.62
N GLN A 128 -14.72 3.48 -8.13
CA GLN A 128 -15.18 2.79 -6.93
C GLN A 128 -14.97 3.62 -5.66
N ILE A 129 -13.91 4.44 -5.60
CA ILE A 129 -13.64 5.33 -4.46
C ILE A 129 -14.73 6.41 -4.35
N ASP A 130 -15.18 6.97 -5.46
CA ASP A 130 -16.27 7.93 -5.46
C ASP A 130 -17.58 7.30 -4.95
N HIS A 131 -17.88 6.07 -5.35
CA HIS A 131 -19.04 5.29 -4.85
C HIS A 131 -18.91 5.00 -3.34
N LEU A 132 -17.71 4.64 -2.86
CA LEU A 132 -17.45 4.42 -1.44
C LEU A 132 -17.69 5.71 -0.63
N VAL A 133 -17.13 6.82 -1.09
CA VAL A 133 -17.29 8.15 -0.47
C VAL A 133 -18.77 8.56 -0.45
N ALA A 134 -19.46 8.47 -1.59
CA ALA A 134 -20.89 8.78 -1.68
C ALA A 134 -21.74 7.91 -0.76
N LYS A 135 -21.43 6.62 -0.66
CA LYS A 135 -22.14 5.70 0.21
C LYS A 135 -21.96 6.03 1.69
N LEU A 136 -20.74 6.35 2.11
CA LEU A 136 -20.46 6.70 3.50
C LEU A 136 -20.98 8.09 3.86
N ALA A 137 -20.96 9.04 2.95
CA ALA A 137 -21.55 10.35 3.16
C ALA A 137 -23.09 10.27 3.35
N SER A 138 -23.75 9.37 2.60
CA SER A 138 -25.21 9.17 2.75
C SER A 138 -25.62 8.29 3.93
N THR A 139 -24.77 7.33 4.31
CA THR A 139 -25.06 6.33 5.35
C THR A 139 -23.74 5.86 5.97
N GLY A 140 -23.22 6.60 6.95
CA GLY A 140 -21.87 6.37 7.52
C GLY A 140 -21.66 4.97 8.09
N HIS A 141 -22.68 4.39 8.72
CA HIS A 141 -22.64 3.03 9.28
C HIS A 141 -22.88 1.91 8.25
N SER A 142 -22.91 2.22 6.95
CA SER A 142 -23.10 1.22 5.89
C SER A 142 -21.99 0.16 5.91
N ARG A 143 -22.36 -1.10 5.68
CA ARG A 143 -21.44 -2.23 5.52
C ARG A 143 -21.11 -2.51 4.05
N ARG A 144 -21.62 -1.69 3.12
CA ARG A 144 -21.53 -1.87 1.66
C ARG A 144 -20.50 -0.96 1.00
N ALA A 145 -19.79 -0.14 1.76
CA ALA A 145 -18.76 0.75 1.25
C ALA A 145 -17.45 -0.02 1.05
N GLN A 146 -17.18 -0.43 -0.17
CA GLN A 146 -15.97 -1.17 -0.55
C GLN A 146 -15.56 -0.88 -1.99
N ALA A 147 -14.30 -1.14 -2.30
CA ALA A 147 -13.71 -1.16 -3.62
C ALA A 147 -12.88 -2.44 -3.79
N ILE A 148 -12.87 -3.03 -4.97
CA ILE A 148 -12.13 -4.26 -5.29
C ILE A 148 -11.09 -3.97 -6.36
N THR A 149 -10.02 -4.76 -6.38
CA THR A 149 -8.99 -4.65 -7.42
C THR A 149 -8.96 -5.86 -8.34
N TRP A 150 -9.30 -7.05 -7.81
CA TRP A 150 -9.29 -8.28 -8.60
C TRP A 150 -10.33 -8.25 -9.74
N ASN A 151 -9.87 -8.60 -10.94
CA ASN A 151 -10.73 -8.78 -12.09
C ASN A 151 -10.65 -10.26 -12.55
N PRO A 152 -11.71 -11.07 -12.37
CA PRO A 152 -11.66 -12.50 -12.60
C PRO A 152 -11.48 -12.89 -14.08
N LYS A 153 -11.61 -11.93 -15.00
CA LYS A 153 -11.37 -12.15 -16.44
C LYS A 153 -9.97 -11.75 -16.88
N LEU A 154 -9.40 -10.70 -16.26
CA LEU A 154 -8.13 -10.12 -16.70
C LEU A 154 -6.93 -10.68 -15.93
N ASP A 155 -7.10 -10.96 -14.64
CA ASP A 155 -5.96 -11.21 -13.75
C ASP A 155 -5.46 -12.67 -13.74
N PRO A 156 -6.32 -13.71 -13.84
CA PRO A 156 -5.84 -15.10 -13.80
C PRO A 156 -4.77 -15.47 -14.85
N PRO A 157 -4.77 -14.93 -16.07
CA PRO A 157 -3.74 -15.26 -17.06
C PRO A 157 -2.45 -14.44 -16.94
N THR A 158 -2.34 -13.54 -15.95
CA THR A 158 -1.12 -12.71 -15.77
C THR A 158 -0.16 -13.34 -14.78
N ASP A 159 1.16 -13.12 -14.96
CA ASP A 159 2.19 -13.62 -14.04
C ASP A 159 2.15 -12.95 -12.69
N ASP A 160 1.78 -11.66 -12.66
CA ASP A 160 1.72 -10.85 -11.43
C ASP A 160 0.36 -10.14 -11.31
N PRO A 161 -0.71 -10.86 -10.94
CA PRO A 161 -2.02 -10.28 -10.72
C PRO A 161 -2.08 -9.48 -9.40
N PRO A 162 -3.06 -8.56 -9.23
CA PRO A 162 -3.17 -7.70 -8.06
C PRO A 162 -3.12 -8.47 -6.72
N CYS A 163 -2.21 -8.06 -5.85
CA CYS A 163 -2.09 -8.62 -4.49
C CYS A 163 -3.15 -8.04 -3.55
N LEU A 164 -3.41 -6.73 -3.60
CA LEU A 164 -4.56 -6.12 -2.93
C LEU A 164 -5.84 -6.65 -3.56
N GLN A 165 -6.79 -7.10 -2.75
CA GLN A 165 -8.08 -7.63 -3.23
C GLN A 165 -9.20 -6.62 -3.04
N ARG A 166 -9.23 -5.96 -1.90
CA ARG A 166 -10.28 -4.97 -1.60
C ARG A 166 -9.88 -3.97 -0.54
N ILE A 167 -10.57 -2.83 -0.58
CA ILE A 167 -10.66 -1.86 0.50
C ILE A 167 -12.12 -1.86 1.00
N TRP A 168 -12.30 -1.82 2.31
CA TRP A 168 -13.61 -1.65 2.95
C TRP A 168 -13.52 -0.52 3.96
N GLY A 169 -14.57 0.33 4.03
CA GLY A 169 -14.60 1.47 4.93
C GLY A 169 -15.91 1.63 5.69
N ARG A 170 -15.85 2.31 6.85
CA ARG A 170 -17.00 2.63 7.67
C ARG A 170 -16.77 3.90 8.51
N LEU A 171 -17.80 4.72 8.64
CA LEU A 171 -17.83 5.82 9.59
C LEU A 171 -18.50 5.38 10.89
N LEU A 172 -17.92 5.81 12.00
CA LEU A 172 -18.54 5.72 13.31
C LEU A 172 -18.58 7.11 13.93
N GLU A 173 -19.63 7.39 14.68
CA GLU A 173 -19.73 8.59 15.49
C GLU A 173 -19.04 8.34 16.83
N ALA A 174 -18.15 9.24 17.21
CA ALA A 174 -17.47 9.23 18.51
C ALA A 174 -18.37 9.87 19.59
N GLU A 175 -18.02 9.66 20.86
CA GLU A 175 -18.82 10.18 21.99
C GLU A 175 -18.92 11.72 22.00
N ASP A 176 -17.92 12.41 21.46
CA ASP A 176 -17.91 13.87 21.28
C ASP A 176 -18.71 14.37 20.08
N GLY A 177 -19.38 13.46 19.35
CA GLY A 177 -20.12 13.76 18.13
C GLY A 177 -19.25 13.90 16.88
N GLY A 178 -17.93 13.68 16.96
CA GLY A 178 -17.04 13.62 15.80
C GLY A 178 -17.30 12.38 14.96
N LEU A 179 -16.91 12.43 13.68
CA LEU A 179 -16.96 11.26 12.79
C LEU A 179 -15.56 10.69 12.62
N THR A 180 -15.46 9.35 12.66
CA THR A 180 -14.20 8.64 12.49
C THR A 180 -14.31 7.62 11.35
N PHE A 181 -13.44 7.73 10.34
CA PHE A 181 -13.35 6.80 9.21
C PHE A 181 -12.37 5.68 9.53
N ASN A 182 -12.87 4.44 9.54
CA ASN A 182 -12.10 3.22 9.74
C ASN A 182 -11.97 2.46 8.42
N MET A 183 -10.79 1.93 8.11
CA MET A 183 -10.52 1.22 6.87
C MET A 183 -9.90 -0.16 7.12
N ASN A 184 -10.35 -1.14 6.34
CA ASN A 184 -9.72 -2.47 6.24
C ASN A 184 -9.25 -2.69 4.81
N THR A 185 -8.12 -3.35 4.66
CA THR A 185 -7.62 -3.87 3.38
C THR A 185 -7.48 -5.38 3.44
N HIS A 186 -7.65 -6.05 2.30
CA HIS A 186 -7.47 -7.49 2.19
C HIS A 186 -6.53 -7.82 1.02
N TRP A 187 -5.55 -8.66 1.27
CA TRP A 187 -4.47 -9.04 0.37
C TRP A 187 -4.41 -10.56 0.22
N ARG A 188 -4.34 -11.07 -1.02
CA ARG A 188 -4.13 -12.49 -1.29
C ARG A 188 -2.71 -12.94 -0.96
N SER A 189 -1.74 -12.06 -1.16
CA SER A 189 -0.30 -12.31 -1.00
C SER A 189 0.41 -11.01 -0.74
N ARG A 190 1.45 -11.02 0.12
CA ARG A 190 2.18 -9.79 0.43
C ARG A 190 3.57 -10.06 0.97
N ASP A 191 4.57 -9.44 0.34
CA ASP A 191 5.93 -9.39 0.87
C ASP A 191 5.96 -8.46 2.10
N LEU A 192 6.20 -9.07 3.27
CA LEU A 192 6.22 -8.33 4.52
C LEU A 192 7.45 -7.43 4.64
N PHE A 193 8.61 -7.93 4.20
CA PHE A 193 9.88 -7.26 4.48
C PHE A 193 10.10 -6.07 3.55
N LYS A 194 9.74 -6.18 2.28
CA LYS A 194 9.97 -5.11 1.30
C LYS A 194 8.72 -4.28 1.00
N ALA A 195 7.56 -4.90 0.79
CA ALA A 195 6.41 -4.17 0.26
C ALA A 195 5.39 -3.72 1.32
N TRP A 196 5.27 -4.43 2.45
CA TRP A 196 4.21 -4.14 3.43
C TRP A 196 4.23 -2.70 3.92
N PHE A 197 5.41 -2.21 4.31
CA PHE A 197 5.55 -0.88 4.88
C PHE A 197 5.11 0.22 3.90
N GLU A 198 5.58 0.14 2.66
CA GLU A 198 5.27 1.11 1.61
C GLU A 198 3.79 1.07 1.23
N ASN A 199 3.22 -0.13 1.10
CA ASN A 199 1.79 -0.29 0.86
C ASN A 199 0.94 0.34 1.97
N VAL A 200 1.31 0.16 3.25
CA VAL A 200 0.56 0.74 4.38
C VAL A 200 0.66 2.26 4.38
N ILE A 201 1.84 2.82 4.12
CA ILE A 201 1.99 4.28 4.00
C ILE A 201 1.11 4.83 2.86
N ALA A 202 1.13 4.20 1.68
CA ALA A 202 0.33 4.64 0.55
C ALA A 202 -1.18 4.51 0.82
N LEU A 203 -1.63 3.37 1.36
CA LEU A 203 -3.05 3.14 1.63
C LEU A 203 -3.58 3.96 2.81
N THR A 204 -2.79 4.23 3.83
CA THR A 204 -3.20 5.14 4.91
C THR A 204 -3.22 6.60 4.44
N THR A 205 -2.37 6.98 3.49
CA THR A 205 -2.46 8.27 2.80
C THR A 205 -3.73 8.37 1.96
N LEU A 206 -4.09 7.32 1.21
CA LEU A 206 -5.38 7.21 0.51
C LEU A 206 -6.56 7.25 1.49
N MET A 207 -6.46 6.59 2.65
CA MET A 207 -7.46 6.60 3.71
C MET A 207 -7.75 8.04 4.19
N ARG A 208 -6.71 8.86 4.39
CA ARG A 208 -6.89 10.28 4.75
C ARG A 208 -7.56 11.09 3.63
N LYS A 209 -7.18 10.86 2.36
CA LYS A 209 -7.84 11.47 1.20
C LYS A 209 -9.34 11.11 1.13
N ILE A 210 -9.69 9.86 1.39
CA ILE A 210 -11.09 9.40 1.46
C ILE A 210 -11.83 10.10 2.61
N ALA A 211 -11.23 10.16 3.80
CA ALA A 211 -11.81 10.85 4.95
C ALA A 211 -12.08 12.34 4.67
N ALA A 212 -11.14 13.03 4.03
CA ALA A 212 -11.31 14.41 3.60
C ALA A 212 -12.47 14.57 2.60
N ALA A 213 -12.55 13.71 1.59
CA ALA A 213 -13.63 13.74 0.59
C ALA A 213 -15.01 13.45 1.22
N ILE A 214 -15.09 12.58 2.23
CA ILE A 214 -16.32 12.37 2.99
C ILE A 214 -16.66 13.61 3.81
N SER A 215 -15.67 14.21 4.51
CA SER A 215 -15.82 15.42 5.30
C SER A 215 -16.43 16.58 4.50
N GLU A 216 -15.94 16.79 3.28
CA GLU A 216 -16.49 17.78 2.34
C GLU A 216 -17.96 17.51 2.01
N ARG A 217 -18.32 16.24 1.71
CA ARG A 217 -19.70 15.88 1.34
C ARG A 217 -20.70 15.96 2.48
N VAL A 218 -20.28 15.65 3.70
CA VAL A 218 -21.16 15.72 4.89
C VAL A 218 -21.11 17.08 5.59
N ALA A 219 -20.23 17.98 5.17
CA ALA A 219 -19.97 19.28 5.79
C ALA A 219 -19.67 19.17 7.31
N ARG A 220 -18.95 18.11 7.71
CA ARG A 220 -18.54 17.84 9.10
C ARG A 220 -17.12 17.25 9.09
N PRO A 221 -16.28 17.58 10.08
CA PRO A 221 -14.95 16.96 10.19
C PRO A 221 -15.04 15.44 10.31
N VAL A 222 -14.18 14.74 9.56
CA VAL A 222 -14.01 13.29 9.61
C VAL A 222 -12.56 12.98 9.96
N ALA A 223 -12.34 12.45 11.15
CA ALA A 223 -11.03 11.99 11.59
C ALA A 223 -10.68 10.64 10.94
N VAL A 224 -9.39 10.38 10.79
CA VAL A 224 -8.90 9.05 10.41
C VAL A 224 -8.88 8.18 11.68
N GLY A 225 -9.48 7.02 11.60
CA GLY A 225 -9.47 6.02 12.66
C GLY A 225 -8.40 4.93 12.40
N ARG A 226 -8.66 3.73 12.93
CA ARG A 226 -7.75 2.60 12.77
C ARG A 226 -7.66 2.10 11.34
N TYR A 227 -6.50 1.56 11.01
CA TYR A 227 -6.28 0.79 9.78
C TYR A 227 -6.14 -0.71 10.14
N VAL A 228 -6.80 -1.59 9.40
CA VAL A 228 -6.61 -3.04 9.52
C VAL A 228 -6.16 -3.62 8.19
N ASP A 229 -5.14 -4.43 8.28
CA ASP A 229 -4.54 -5.18 7.18
C ASP A 229 -4.81 -6.67 7.37
N ILE A 230 -5.39 -7.31 6.37
CA ILE A 230 -5.66 -8.75 6.35
C ILE A 230 -4.89 -9.33 5.18
N SER A 231 -3.94 -10.20 5.44
CA SER A 231 -3.14 -10.86 4.41
C SER A 231 -3.32 -12.38 4.52
N ASP A 232 -3.78 -13.03 3.43
CA ASP A 232 -3.94 -14.49 3.37
C ASP A 232 -2.57 -15.17 3.42
N SER A 233 -1.58 -14.62 2.71
CA SER A 233 -0.17 -15.00 2.76
C SER A 233 0.68 -13.75 3.00
N LEU A 234 1.08 -13.53 4.25
CA LEU A 234 2.08 -12.53 4.61
C LEU A 234 3.41 -13.22 4.80
N HIS A 235 4.38 -12.96 3.94
CA HIS A 235 5.60 -13.77 3.87
C HIS A 235 6.89 -12.94 3.90
N ILE A 236 7.96 -13.60 4.36
CA ILE A 236 9.34 -13.14 4.27
C ILE A 236 10.06 -14.13 3.35
N TYR A 237 10.51 -13.69 2.19
CA TYR A 237 11.19 -14.55 1.23
C TYR A 237 12.52 -15.08 1.77
N GLY A 238 12.80 -16.34 1.46
CA GLY A 238 14.05 -17.00 1.85
C GLY A 238 15.29 -16.29 1.32
N SER A 239 15.21 -15.65 0.17
CA SER A 239 16.28 -14.82 -0.40
C SER A 239 16.73 -13.68 0.52
N TYR A 240 15.87 -13.19 1.42
CA TYR A 240 16.20 -12.11 2.38
C TYR A 240 16.93 -12.60 3.62
N PHE A 241 17.06 -13.92 3.82
CA PHE A 241 17.79 -14.50 4.94
C PHE A 241 19.29 -14.35 4.75
N ARG A 242 19.73 -14.26 3.50
CA ARG A 242 21.10 -13.90 3.16
C ARG A 242 21.20 -12.38 3.06
N GLU A 243 22.39 -11.86 3.36
CA GLU A 243 22.70 -10.48 3.05
C GLU A 243 22.49 -10.29 1.54
N LEU A 244 21.81 -9.22 1.14
CA LEU A 244 21.74 -8.86 -0.27
C LEU A 244 23.16 -8.67 -0.77
N GLU A 245 23.52 -9.31 -1.87
CA GLU A 245 24.84 -9.17 -2.48
C GLU A 245 25.16 -7.67 -2.65
N GLY A 246 26.18 -7.19 -1.96
CA GLY A 246 26.67 -5.81 -2.01
C GLY A 246 26.09 -4.84 -0.97
N ASP A 247 25.09 -5.21 -0.15
CA ASP A 247 24.61 -4.35 0.93
C ASP A 247 24.30 -5.16 2.22
N PRO A 248 25.32 -5.34 3.10
CA PRO A 248 25.15 -6.07 4.35
C PRO A 248 24.15 -5.41 5.33
N GLU A 249 23.69 -4.19 5.04
CA GLU A 249 22.77 -3.46 5.90
C GLU A 249 21.26 -3.74 5.59
N ARG A 250 20.94 -4.48 4.54
CA ARG A 250 19.57 -4.62 4.05
C ARG A 250 18.91 -5.98 4.23
N GLY A 251 19.55 -6.96 4.84
CA GLY A 251 18.97 -8.29 5.06
C GLY A 251 18.15 -8.40 6.33
N ILE A 252 17.40 -9.51 6.48
CA ILE A 252 16.59 -9.80 7.68
C ILE A 252 17.46 -9.90 8.93
N LYS A 253 18.68 -10.42 8.82
CA LYS A 253 19.66 -10.49 9.91
C LYS A 253 20.01 -9.09 10.43
N SER A 254 20.39 -8.19 9.53
CA SER A 254 20.69 -6.78 9.86
C SER A 254 19.48 -6.07 10.48
N PHE A 255 18.26 -6.38 10.02
CA PHE A 255 17.05 -5.87 10.64
C PHE A 255 16.96 -6.25 12.12
N PHE A 256 17.14 -7.53 12.47
CA PHE A 256 17.11 -7.97 13.87
C PHE A 256 18.27 -7.44 14.70
N GLU A 257 19.47 -7.30 14.13
CA GLU A 257 20.60 -6.67 14.80
C GLU A 257 20.31 -5.20 15.16
N LYS A 258 19.67 -4.46 14.25
CA LYS A 258 19.22 -3.08 14.50
C LYS A 258 18.12 -3.02 15.57
N LEU A 259 17.18 -3.98 15.57
CA LEU A 259 16.16 -4.08 16.63
C LEU A 259 16.76 -4.33 18.02
N ALA A 260 17.84 -5.11 18.10
CA ALA A 260 18.50 -5.44 19.36
C ALA A 260 19.42 -4.33 19.88
N SER A 261 20.00 -3.52 18.99
CA SER A 261 21.10 -2.60 19.31
C SER A 261 20.71 -1.11 19.31
N ARG A 262 19.58 -0.75 18.70
CA ARG A 262 19.14 0.66 18.58
C ARG A 262 17.83 0.92 19.30
N SER A 263 17.63 2.13 19.79
CA SER A 263 16.35 2.57 20.35
C SER A 263 15.27 2.64 19.24
N PHE A 264 13.99 2.71 19.61
CA PHE A 264 12.91 2.86 18.65
C PHE A 264 13.01 4.19 17.88
N GLU A 265 13.40 5.26 18.55
CA GLU A 265 13.65 6.58 17.97
C GLU A 265 14.76 6.53 16.91
N ASP A 266 15.83 5.78 17.17
CA ASP A 266 16.95 5.61 16.21
C ASP A 266 16.58 4.78 14.98
N ARG A 267 15.49 4.01 15.04
CA ARG A 267 15.00 3.19 13.93
C ARG A 267 13.86 3.82 13.15
N THR A 268 13.41 5.01 13.57
CA THR A 268 12.22 5.65 13.00
C THR A 268 12.47 7.10 12.60
N TRP A 269 11.53 7.66 11.84
CA TRP A 269 11.48 9.07 11.47
C TRP A 269 10.07 9.62 11.68
N SER A 270 9.98 10.90 12.06
CA SER A 270 8.70 11.62 12.08
C SER A 270 8.27 12.04 10.68
N SER A 271 6.97 12.32 10.51
CA SER A 271 6.44 12.91 9.28
C SER A 271 7.08 14.26 8.96
N GLU A 272 7.41 15.07 9.95
CA GLU A 272 8.07 16.36 9.77
C GLU A 272 9.47 16.19 9.15
N PHE A 273 10.25 15.21 9.61
CA PHE A 273 11.55 14.89 9.03
C PHE A 273 11.44 14.40 7.59
N VAL A 274 10.46 13.54 7.31
CA VAL A 274 10.30 12.89 5.99
C VAL A 274 9.74 13.84 4.92
N ARG A 275 8.89 14.79 5.30
CA ARG A 275 8.18 15.67 4.34
C ARG A 275 9.07 16.39 3.32
N PRO A 276 10.19 17.04 3.69
CA PRO A 276 11.08 17.67 2.72
C PRO A 276 11.63 16.68 1.68
N HIS A 277 12.01 15.47 2.12
CA HIS A 277 12.53 14.44 1.23
C HIS A 277 11.46 13.94 0.25
N PHE A 278 10.22 13.83 0.69
CA PHE A 278 9.10 13.50 -0.20
C PHE A 278 8.89 14.57 -1.28
N ILE A 279 8.97 15.85 -0.89
CA ILE A 279 8.83 16.97 -1.82
C ILE A 279 9.99 17.01 -2.81
N ASP A 280 11.22 16.97 -2.33
CA ASP A 280 12.40 17.15 -3.15
C ASP A 280 12.70 15.95 -4.04
N ASP A 281 12.63 14.74 -3.50
CA ASP A 281 12.99 13.51 -4.21
C ASP A 281 11.80 12.94 -5.02
N GLY A 282 10.63 12.81 -4.41
CA GLY A 282 9.46 12.23 -5.08
C GLY A 282 8.86 13.17 -6.12
N VAL A 283 8.62 14.41 -5.76
CA VAL A 283 7.97 15.38 -6.64
C VAL A 283 8.95 16.15 -7.48
N GLY A 284 9.96 16.75 -6.86
CA GLY A 284 10.92 17.61 -7.55
C GLY A 284 11.80 16.86 -8.54
N LYS A 285 12.37 15.72 -8.16
CA LYS A 285 13.23 14.90 -9.01
C LYS A 285 12.49 13.80 -9.77
N GLY A 286 11.34 13.33 -9.26
CA GLY A 286 10.51 12.28 -9.85
C GLY A 286 9.41 12.82 -10.74
N LEU A 287 8.25 13.16 -10.16
CA LEU A 287 7.01 13.44 -10.90
C LEU A 287 7.09 14.64 -11.85
N ARG A 288 7.66 15.77 -11.43
CA ARG A 288 7.74 16.97 -12.28
C ARG A 288 8.58 16.75 -13.53
N PRO A 289 9.80 16.18 -13.44
CA PRO A 289 10.57 15.84 -14.64
C PRO A 289 9.90 14.77 -15.50
N MET A 290 9.18 13.81 -14.90
CA MET A 290 8.40 12.81 -15.63
C MET A 290 7.30 13.48 -16.44
N LEU A 291 6.47 14.35 -15.84
CA LEU A 291 5.44 15.11 -16.53
C LEU A 291 5.97 15.95 -17.68
N ALA A 292 7.20 16.48 -17.55
CA ALA A 292 7.82 17.27 -18.60
C ALA A 292 8.35 16.43 -19.77
N ARG A 293 8.79 15.19 -19.52
CA ARG A 293 9.47 14.32 -20.50
C ARG A 293 8.55 13.31 -21.19
N GLU A 294 7.52 12.81 -20.50
CA GLU A 294 6.64 11.76 -21.02
C GLU A 294 5.68 12.30 -22.06
N LYS A 295 6.04 12.13 -23.35
CA LYS A 295 5.24 12.61 -24.48
C LYS A 295 3.98 11.80 -24.70
N ASP A 296 4.00 10.52 -24.35
CA ASP A 296 2.89 9.58 -24.59
C ASP A 296 1.85 9.54 -23.45
N MET A 297 2.06 10.35 -22.41
CA MET A 297 1.09 10.47 -21.32
C MET A 297 -0.21 11.11 -21.81
N PRO A 298 -1.37 10.44 -21.65
CA PRO A 298 -2.66 11.03 -22.04
C PRO A 298 -2.89 12.39 -21.37
N ALA A 299 -3.42 13.36 -22.12
CA ALA A 299 -3.61 14.73 -21.63
C ALA A 299 -4.46 14.79 -20.35
N GLY A 300 -5.47 13.91 -20.21
CA GLY A 300 -6.32 13.81 -19.02
C GLY A 300 -5.55 13.35 -17.79
N VAL A 301 -4.67 12.35 -17.93
CA VAL A 301 -3.80 11.84 -16.84
C VAL A 301 -2.81 12.93 -16.43
N ARG A 302 -2.15 13.57 -17.40
CA ARG A 302 -1.24 14.70 -17.16
C ARG A 302 -1.90 15.83 -16.38
N ALA A 303 -3.10 16.23 -16.80
CA ALA A 303 -3.86 17.29 -16.14
C ALA A 303 -4.31 16.89 -14.72
N ALA A 304 -4.65 15.61 -14.50
CA ALA A 304 -5.01 15.11 -13.18
C ALA A 304 -3.81 15.17 -12.22
N ILE A 305 -2.65 14.66 -12.63
CA ILE A 305 -1.42 14.68 -11.83
C ILE A 305 -0.98 16.14 -11.56
N ALA A 306 -1.06 17.02 -12.54
CA ALA A 306 -0.70 18.43 -12.36
C ALA A 306 -1.60 19.13 -11.30
N ARG A 307 -2.93 18.89 -11.35
CA ARG A 307 -3.86 19.43 -10.34
C ARG A 307 -3.57 18.89 -8.93
N GLU A 308 -3.25 17.61 -8.81
CA GLU A 308 -2.89 17.01 -7.52
C GLU A 308 -1.58 17.59 -6.98
N LEU A 309 -0.59 17.82 -7.83
CA LEU A 309 0.65 18.48 -7.43
C LEU A 309 0.40 19.91 -6.93
N GLU A 310 -0.42 20.68 -7.63
CA GLU A 310 -0.83 22.03 -7.21
C GLU A 310 -1.59 22.01 -5.86
N ALA A 311 -2.46 21.03 -5.66
CA ALA A 311 -3.17 20.84 -4.40
C ALA A 311 -2.21 20.51 -3.26
N MET A 312 -1.26 19.60 -3.48
CA MET A 312 -0.23 19.24 -2.49
C MET A 312 0.67 20.43 -2.13
N GLU A 313 1.04 21.26 -3.09
CA GLU A 313 1.82 22.48 -2.84
C GLU A 313 1.06 23.50 -1.98
N ARG A 314 -0.23 23.63 -2.21
CA ARG A 314 -1.10 24.57 -1.48
C ARG A 314 -1.42 24.08 -0.08
N GLU A 315 -1.69 22.79 0.11
CA GLU A 315 -2.23 22.18 1.34
C GLU A 315 -1.17 21.51 2.19
N GLY A 316 0.03 21.36 1.65
CA GLY A 316 1.11 20.56 2.23
C GLY A 316 0.97 19.06 1.87
N TYR A 317 2.09 18.35 1.93
CA TYR A 317 2.13 16.93 1.60
C TYR A 317 1.42 16.11 2.67
N PRO A 318 0.59 15.14 2.29
CA PRO A 318 -0.14 14.29 3.22
C PRO A 318 0.75 13.16 3.79
N VAL A 319 1.88 13.53 4.35
CA VAL A 319 2.86 12.58 4.90
C VAL A 319 2.66 12.42 6.40
#